data_629195633125b007bfda5bca15e9e556
#
_entry.id   629195633125b007bfda5bca15e9e556
#
_cell.length_a   1.000
_cell.length_b   1.000
_cell.length_c   1.000
_cell.angle_alpha   90.00
_cell.angle_beta   90.00
_cell.angle_gamma   90.00
#
_symmetry.space_group_name_H-M   'P 1'
#
loop_
_entity.id
_entity.type
_entity.pdbx_description
1 polymer ?
#
loop_
_entity_poly.entity_id
_entity_poly.type
_entity_poly.pdbx_seq_one_letter_code
_entity_poly.pdbx_strand_id
1 'polypeptide(L)'
;LSLHDALPIFSITLAAQGGRTFSGQTLEAFLASVQHTSIVSIGLNCSFGASDMKPYLQELAQKAPYFISAYPNAGLPNSFGEYDETPETMEGHVRAFVEEGLVNILGGCCGTTPAHIGRYPNLIKGAAPHIPAKKPDCLWLSGMELLEVKPENNFVNIGERCNVAGSRKFLRLIKEGKYEEALTIARKQVEDGAQVIDVNMDDGMLDTEKEMVTFLNLMASEPDIARVPVMVDSSKWSVIEQGLMCLQGKSIVNSISLKEGEEEFLSHAARVKQLGAAVVVMAFDEVGQADVFERKIAVCERAYRLLVDKVGFNPQDIIFDPNILAIATGIEEHNGYGLDFIQATEWIKKNLPGAKVSGGVSNLSFSFRGNDYVREVMHSVFLYHAIGKGMDMGIVNPSSSVIYDDINPEFRTLAEDVILARRPEAAEELITYAQNLHQEKNGGH
;
A
#
# COMPACT_ATOMS: atom_id res chain seq x y z
N LEU A 1 6.25 -11.92 33.97
CA LEU A 1 6.36 -10.64 33.27
C LEU A 1 5.18 -10.55 32.31
N SER A 2 4.36 -9.53 32.45
CA SER A 2 3.31 -9.23 31.47
C SER A 2 3.97 -8.83 30.15
N LEU A 3 3.43 -9.29 29.03
CA LEU A 3 3.90 -8.83 27.69
C LEU A 3 3.78 -7.31 27.51
N HIS A 4 3.00 -6.65 28.35
CA HIS A 4 2.86 -5.18 28.36
C HIS A 4 4.08 -4.43 28.90
N ASP A 5 4.97 -5.11 29.64
CA ASP A 5 6.18 -4.53 30.21
C ASP A 5 7.45 -4.88 29.42
N ALA A 6 7.33 -5.70 28.36
CA ALA A 6 8.45 -6.05 27.51
C ALA A 6 8.69 -4.94 26.47
N LEU A 7 9.95 -4.52 26.36
CA LEU A 7 10.41 -3.63 25.29
C LEU A 7 11.00 -4.49 24.18
N PRO A 8 10.26 -4.78 23.09
CA PRO A 8 10.72 -5.72 22.07
C PRO A 8 11.90 -5.15 21.30
N ILE A 9 12.87 -6.05 21.03
CA ILE A 9 14.04 -5.80 20.19
C ILE A 9 13.89 -6.67 18.96
N PHE A 10 13.98 -6.09 17.77
CA PHE A 10 13.99 -6.83 16.52
C PHE A 10 15.42 -6.94 16.01
N SER A 11 15.81 -8.15 15.66
CA SER A 11 17.10 -8.43 15.03
C SER A 11 16.88 -9.22 13.76
N ILE A 12 17.42 -8.71 12.66
CA ILE A 12 17.17 -9.22 11.31
C ILE A 12 18.40 -9.95 10.82
N THR A 13 18.20 -11.12 10.22
CA THR A 13 19.22 -11.83 9.47
C THR A 13 18.98 -11.62 7.97
N LEU A 14 19.98 -11.07 7.28
CA LEU A 14 19.94 -10.85 5.83
C LEU A 14 20.62 -11.99 5.09
N ALA A 15 20.18 -12.29 3.88
CA ALA A 15 20.90 -13.18 2.99
C ALA A 15 22.23 -12.53 2.55
N ALA A 16 23.31 -13.31 2.56
CA ALA A 16 24.65 -12.83 2.24
C ALA A 16 24.77 -12.23 0.82
N GLN A 17 23.96 -12.72 -0.11
CA GLN A 17 23.85 -12.14 -1.44
C GLN A 17 22.61 -11.24 -1.52
N GLY A 18 22.79 -9.96 -1.90
CA GLY A 18 21.73 -9.01 -2.18
C GLY A 18 21.18 -8.22 -1.00
N GLY A 19 21.58 -8.50 0.26
CA GLY A 19 21.19 -7.70 1.43
C GLY A 19 19.69 -7.67 1.72
N ARG A 20 18.96 -8.71 1.30
CA ARG A 20 17.52 -8.86 1.56
C ARG A 20 17.29 -9.88 2.69
N THR A 21 16.14 -9.83 3.33
CA THR A 21 15.70 -10.89 4.24
C THR A 21 15.59 -12.23 3.47
N PHE A 22 15.54 -13.36 4.19
CA PHE A 22 15.34 -14.66 3.53
C PHE A 22 14.00 -14.80 2.81
N SER A 23 13.01 -13.98 3.17
CA SER A 23 11.72 -13.86 2.47
C SER A 23 11.73 -12.86 1.31
N GLY A 24 12.88 -12.27 0.99
CA GLY A 24 13.09 -11.41 -0.17
C GLY A 24 12.87 -9.91 0.06
N GLN A 25 12.51 -9.47 1.28
CA GLN A 25 12.28 -8.06 1.57
C GLN A 25 13.59 -7.26 1.59
N THR A 26 13.54 -6.03 1.07
CA THR A 26 14.55 -5.01 1.37
C THR A 26 14.48 -4.57 2.83
N LEU A 27 15.52 -3.94 3.36
CA LEU A 27 15.48 -3.37 4.71
C LEU A 27 14.35 -2.35 4.89
N GLU A 28 14.12 -1.52 3.89
CA GLU A 28 13.03 -0.53 3.89
C GLU A 28 11.65 -1.19 3.91
N ALA A 29 11.44 -2.23 3.10
CA ALA A 29 10.20 -3.00 3.09
C ALA A 29 9.95 -3.66 4.45
N PHE A 30 11.00 -4.19 5.07
CA PHE A 30 10.90 -4.74 6.42
C PHE A 30 10.55 -3.66 7.44
N LEU A 31 11.20 -2.49 7.40
CA LEU A 31 10.85 -1.35 8.27
C LEU A 31 9.37 -0.95 8.14
N ALA A 32 8.84 -0.91 6.91
CA ALA A 32 7.43 -0.63 6.68
C ALA A 32 6.52 -1.68 7.33
N SER A 33 6.86 -2.97 7.19
CA SER A 33 6.05 -4.07 7.73
C SER A 33 5.99 -4.14 9.26
N VAL A 34 6.98 -3.58 9.97
CA VAL A 34 7.03 -3.55 11.44
C VAL A 34 6.69 -2.19 12.05
N GLN A 35 6.38 -1.20 11.23
CA GLN A 35 6.16 0.20 11.63
C GLN A 35 5.05 0.39 12.68
N HIS A 36 4.09 -0.51 12.72
CA HIS A 36 2.96 -0.54 13.66
C HIS A 36 3.32 -1.04 15.06
N THR A 37 4.52 -1.61 15.23
CA THR A 37 4.95 -2.23 16.49
C THR A 37 5.68 -1.22 17.37
N SER A 38 5.52 -1.37 18.68
CA SER A 38 6.21 -0.52 19.69
C SER A 38 7.57 -1.13 20.04
N ILE A 39 8.48 -1.22 19.07
CA ILE A 39 9.84 -1.73 19.31
C ILE A 39 10.76 -0.64 19.83
N VAL A 40 11.73 -1.04 20.66
CA VAL A 40 12.77 -0.15 21.19
C VAL A 40 13.95 -0.07 20.23
N SER A 41 14.40 -1.20 19.74
CA SER A 41 15.51 -1.26 18.81
C SER A 41 15.25 -2.23 17.67
N ILE A 42 15.90 -1.93 16.56
CA ILE A 42 16.00 -2.79 15.39
C ILE A 42 17.48 -2.96 15.05
N GLY A 43 17.86 -4.10 14.52
CA GLY A 43 19.27 -4.29 14.17
C GLY A 43 19.51 -5.49 13.30
N LEU A 44 20.77 -5.77 13.07
CA LEU A 44 21.23 -6.86 12.25
C LEU A 44 22.04 -7.86 13.09
N ASN A 45 21.88 -9.13 12.78
CA ASN A 45 22.68 -10.20 13.35
C ASN A 45 23.08 -11.21 12.28
N CYS A 46 24.19 -11.88 12.52
CA CYS A 46 24.63 -13.02 11.69
C CYS A 46 24.89 -12.64 10.22
N SER A 47 25.04 -13.65 9.37
CA SER A 47 25.29 -13.58 7.91
C SER A 47 26.57 -12.89 7.48
N PHE A 48 26.98 -11.86 8.17
CA PHE A 48 28.13 -11.02 7.82
C PHE A 48 29.14 -10.90 8.97
N GLY A 49 30.42 -10.71 8.62
CA GLY A 49 31.38 -10.06 9.50
C GLY A 49 31.06 -8.56 9.64
N ALA A 50 31.75 -7.89 10.57
CA ALA A 50 31.46 -6.48 10.85
C ALA A 50 31.69 -5.56 9.64
N SER A 51 32.72 -5.80 8.84
CA SER A 51 33.00 -5.00 7.63
C SER A 51 31.86 -5.05 6.62
N ASP A 52 31.34 -6.25 6.36
CA ASP A 52 30.29 -6.46 5.35
C ASP A 52 28.90 -6.06 5.83
N MET A 53 28.68 -6.04 7.16
CA MET A 53 27.44 -5.57 7.77
C MET A 53 27.29 -4.05 7.72
N LYS A 54 28.39 -3.30 7.68
CA LYS A 54 28.41 -1.84 7.79
C LYS A 54 27.49 -1.11 6.83
N PRO A 55 27.45 -1.40 5.51
CA PRO A 55 26.56 -0.70 4.58
C PRO A 55 25.07 -0.81 4.96
N TYR A 56 24.64 -1.96 5.45
CA TYR A 56 23.26 -2.19 5.88
C TYR A 56 22.94 -1.50 7.21
N LEU A 57 23.92 -1.38 8.11
CA LEU A 57 23.77 -0.56 9.32
C LEU A 57 23.67 0.91 9.00
N GLN A 58 24.41 1.42 8.02
CA GLN A 58 24.31 2.79 7.53
C GLN A 58 22.90 3.07 6.98
N GLU A 59 22.34 2.12 6.20
CA GLU A 59 20.96 2.24 5.70
C GLU A 59 19.95 2.27 6.85
N LEU A 60 20.04 1.36 7.81
CA LEU A 60 19.17 1.34 8.99
C LEU A 60 19.28 2.64 9.80
N ALA A 61 20.50 3.11 10.06
CA ALA A 61 20.75 4.32 10.82
C ALA A 61 20.12 5.57 10.18
N GLN A 62 20.06 5.62 8.85
CA GLN A 62 19.44 6.72 8.12
C GLN A 62 17.92 6.69 8.14
N LYS A 63 17.31 5.50 8.21
CA LYS A 63 15.88 5.29 7.92
C LYS A 63 15.06 4.82 9.12
N ALA A 64 15.67 4.11 10.07
CA ALA A 64 14.93 3.52 11.17
C ALA A 64 14.70 4.53 12.33
N PRO A 65 13.44 4.76 12.72
CA PRO A 65 13.10 5.63 13.86
C PRO A 65 13.22 4.90 15.20
N TYR A 66 14.20 4.01 15.32
CA TYR A 66 14.46 3.16 16.49
C TYR A 66 15.94 3.18 16.83
N PHE A 67 16.29 2.77 18.05
CA PHE A 67 17.67 2.47 18.39
C PHE A 67 18.19 1.33 17.52
N ILE A 68 19.48 1.32 17.23
CA ILE A 68 20.11 0.35 16.33
C ILE A 68 20.99 -0.63 17.11
N SER A 69 20.80 -1.92 16.87
CA SER A 69 21.65 -2.99 17.39
C SER A 69 22.44 -3.70 16.27
N ALA A 70 23.65 -4.15 16.58
CA ALA A 70 24.49 -4.90 15.65
C ALA A 70 25.15 -6.09 16.35
N TYR A 71 24.95 -7.27 15.77
CA TYR A 71 25.52 -8.54 16.25
C TYR A 71 26.21 -9.28 15.09
N PRO A 72 27.40 -8.79 14.63
CA PRO A 72 28.15 -9.42 13.55
C PRO A 72 28.77 -10.74 13.96
N ASN A 73 29.08 -11.59 12.99
CA ASN A 73 29.92 -12.76 13.17
C ASN A 73 31.38 -12.34 13.33
N ALA A 74 32.21 -13.23 13.88
CA ALA A 74 33.66 -13.09 13.88
C ALA A 74 34.21 -13.43 12.47
N GLY A 75 33.93 -12.62 11.48
CA GLY A 75 34.19 -12.84 10.07
C GLY A 75 33.20 -13.80 9.40
N LEU A 76 33.60 -14.39 8.30
CA LEU A 76 32.88 -15.45 7.61
C LEU A 76 33.48 -16.83 7.93
N PRO A 77 32.69 -17.92 7.91
CA PRO A 77 33.22 -19.25 8.15
C PRO A 77 34.21 -19.63 7.05
N ASN A 78 35.33 -20.22 7.46
CA ASN A 78 36.33 -20.81 6.56
C ASN A 78 35.81 -22.12 5.93
N SER A 79 36.63 -22.79 5.11
CA SER A 79 36.29 -24.05 4.45
C SER A 79 36.00 -25.23 5.43
N PHE A 80 36.37 -25.09 6.69
CA PHE A 80 36.07 -26.06 7.76
C PHE A 80 34.85 -25.65 8.61
N GLY A 81 34.23 -24.51 8.31
CA GLY A 81 33.12 -23.97 9.07
C GLY A 81 33.55 -23.22 10.35
N GLU A 82 34.82 -22.93 10.52
CA GLU A 82 35.35 -22.20 11.68
C GLU A 82 35.43 -20.70 11.40
N TYR A 83 35.36 -19.89 12.45
CA TYR A 83 35.43 -18.42 12.40
C TYR A 83 36.82 -17.97 12.89
N ASP A 84 37.59 -17.35 12.01
CA ASP A 84 39.01 -17.05 12.24
C ASP A 84 39.29 -15.57 12.56
N GLU A 85 38.29 -14.71 12.53
CA GLU A 85 38.45 -13.28 12.84
C GLU A 85 38.83 -13.10 14.32
N THR A 86 40.00 -12.50 14.56
CA THR A 86 40.49 -12.28 15.93
C THR A 86 39.77 -11.14 16.61
N PRO A 87 39.75 -11.07 17.97
CA PRO A 87 39.20 -9.94 18.71
C PRO A 87 39.75 -8.57 18.28
N GLU A 88 41.05 -8.52 17.93
CA GLU A 88 41.71 -7.30 17.47
C GLU A 88 41.22 -6.84 16.10
N THR A 89 41.06 -7.74 15.15
CA THR A 89 40.58 -7.45 13.81
C THR A 89 39.14 -7.01 13.84
N MET A 90 38.30 -7.75 14.57
CA MET A 90 36.88 -7.41 14.74
C MET A 90 36.69 -6.04 15.43
N GLU A 91 37.49 -5.74 16.46
CA GLU A 91 37.49 -4.41 17.09
C GLU A 91 37.74 -3.31 16.07
N GLY A 92 38.67 -3.48 15.14
CA GLY A 92 38.96 -2.51 14.09
C GLY A 92 37.75 -2.24 13.18
N HIS A 93 37.01 -3.29 12.81
CA HIS A 93 35.79 -3.15 11.98
C HIS A 93 34.63 -2.54 12.77
N VAL A 94 34.39 -2.97 14.00
CA VAL A 94 33.30 -2.46 14.85
C VAL A 94 33.55 -1.02 15.28
N ARG A 95 34.82 -0.59 15.37
CA ARG A 95 35.18 0.82 15.64
C ARG A 95 34.47 1.77 14.70
N ALA A 96 34.38 1.44 13.41
CA ALA A 96 33.67 2.28 12.43
C ALA A 96 32.16 2.45 12.75
N PHE A 97 31.51 1.44 13.34
CA PHE A 97 30.10 1.57 13.75
C PHE A 97 29.92 2.63 14.84
N VAL A 98 30.87 2.69 15.77
CA VAL A 98 30.86 3.63 16.90
C VAL A 98 31.24 5.03 16.43
N GLU A 99 32.33 5.17 15.66
CA GLU A 99 32.82 6.46 15.19
C GLU A 99 31.86 7.16 14.25
N GLU A 100 31.14 6.40 13.42
CA GLU A 100 30.10 6.94 12.53
C GLU A 100 28.71 7.12 13.21
N GLY A 101 28.59 6.76 14.48
CA GLY A 101 27.34 6.89 15.23
C GLY A 101 26.21 6.04 14.68
N LEU A 102 26.48 4.81 14.24
CA LEU A 102 25.51 3.93 13.59
C LEU A 102 24.70 3.08 14.56
N VAL A 103 25.16 2.88 15.78
CA VAL A 103 24.62 1.87 16.70
C VAL A 103 24.45 2.41 18.13
N ASN A 104 23.54 1.77 18.87
CA ASN A 104 23.30 1.97 20.30
C ASN A 104 23.65 0.71 21.10
N ILE A 105 23.52 -0.46 20.49
CA ILE A 105 23.74 -1.76 21.13
C ILE A 105 24.71 -2.55 20.27
N LEU A 106 25.78 -3.04 20.89
CA LEU A 106 26.79 -3.86 20.26
C LEU A 106 26.88 -5.22 20.92
N GLY A 107 27.00 -6.24 20.12
CA GLY A 107 27.20 -7.61 20.56
C GLY A 107 27.94 -8.39 19.50
N GLY A 108 27.69 -9.69 19.45
CA GLY A 108 28.24 -10.58 18.45
C GLY A 108 27.35 -11.78 18.22
N CYS A 109 27.63 -12.50 17.15
CA CYS A 109 26.93 -13.72 16.77
C CYS A 109 27.92 -14.87 16.58
N CYS A 110 27.87 -15.61 15.47
CA CYS A 110 28.68 -16.78 15.26
C CYS A 110 30.18 -16.49 15.35
N GLY A 111 30.91 -17.35 16.06
CA GLY A 111 32.35 -17.24 16.24
C GLY A 111 32.81 -16.20 17.27
N THR A 112 31.95 -15.34 17.77
CA THR A 112 32.33 -14.36 18.81
C THR A 112 32.44 -15.01 20.19
N THR A 113 33.43 -14.56 20.93
CA THR A 113 33.76 -15.04 22.28
C THR A 113 33.74 -13.87 23.26
N PRO A 114 33.84 -14.13 24.59
CA PRO A 114 34.02 -13.08 25.58
C PRO A 114 35.21 -12.15 25.30
N ALA A 115 36.27 -12.67 24.65
CA ALA A 115 37.43 -11.86 24.27
C ALA A 115 37.11 -10.83 23.20
N HIS A 116 36.22 -11.14 22.24
CA HIS A 116 35.76 -10.19 21.24
C HIS A 116 34.90 -9.08 21.91
N ILE A 117 33.91 -9.49 22.67
CA ILE A 117 32.98 -8.53 23.33
C ILE A 117 33.69 -7.68 24.38
N GLY A 118 34.68 -8.26 25.08
CA GLY A 118 35.48 -7.56 26.09
C GLY A 118 36.28 -6.36 25.57
N ARG A 119 36.41 -6.20 24.26
CA ARG A 119 37.05 -5.06 23.62
C ARG A 119 36.14 -3.84 23.49
N TYR A 120 34.84 -4.05 23.40
CA TYR A 120 33.85 -3.00 23.11
C TYR A 120 33.77 -1.90 24.18
N PRO A 121 33.90 -2.14 25.49
CA PRO A 121 33.89 -1.09 26.49
C PRO A 121 34.89 0.05 26.24
N ASN A 122 36.05 -0.28 25.66
CA ASN A 122 37.04 0.74 25.32
C ASN A 122 36.67 1.55 24.08
N LEU A 123 35.93 0.94 23.12
CA LEU A 123 35.45 1.62 21.91
C LEU A 123 34.33 2.62 22.22
N ILE A 124 33.42 2.26 23.12
CA ILE A 124 32.23 3.06 23.40
C ILE A 124 32.48 4.17 24.44
N LYS A 125 33.63 4.17 25.09
CA LYS A 125 33.97 5.16 26.10
C LYS A 125 34.06 6.57 25.50
N GLY A 126 33.09 7.42 25.85
CA GLY A 126 33.01 8.79 25.33
C GLY A 126 32.42 8.91 23.92
N ALA A 127 31.98 7.80 23.31
CA ALA A 127 31.32 7.84 22.02
C ALA A 127 29.87 8.39 22.14
N ALA A 128 29.44 9.13 21.14
CA ALA A 128 28.05 9.56 21.02
C ALA A 128 27.18 8.39 20.55
N PRO A 129 26.03 8.14 21.21
CA PRO A 129 25.10 7.11 20.74
C PRO A 129 24.43 7.53 19.43
N HIS A 130 23.96 6.53 18.65
CA HIS A 130 23.12 6.81 17.48
C HIS A 130 21.84 7.51 17.87
N ILE A 131 21.46 8.52 17.10
CA ILE A 131 20.17 9.22 17.22
C ILE A 131 19.20 8.64 16.20
N PRO A 132 18.07 8.01 16.63
CA PRO A 132 17.08 7.46 15.72
C PRO A 132 16.62 8.46 14.67
N ALA A 133 16.38 7.98 13.46
CA ALA A 133 15.83 8.78 12.38
C ALA A 133 14.41 9.27 12.72
N LYS A 134 13.94 10.31 12.04
CA LYS A 134 12.56 10.75 12.17
C LYS A 134 11.61 9.72 11.59
N LYS A 135 10.42 9.58 12.18
CA LYS A 135 9.35 8.79 11.60
C LYS A 135 9.00 9.36 10.22
N PRO A 136 8.72 8.51 9.21
CA PRO A 136 8.25 8.97 7.91
C PRO A 136 6.98 9.83 8.06
N ASP A 137 6.91 10.91 7.31
CA ASP A 137 5.76 11.81 7.23
C ASP A 137 4.84 11.52 6.04
N CYS A 138 5.01 10.36 5.43
CA CYS A 138 4.20 9.85 4.32
C CYS A 138 3.74 8.41 4.57
N LEU A 139 2.80 7.94 3.77
CA LEU A 139 2.37 6.54 3.82
C LEU A 139 3.46 5.65 3.21
N TRP A 140 3.92 4.69 3.99
CA TRP A 140 4.75 3.58 3.54
C TRP A 140 3.90 2.34 3.36
N LEU A 141 4.00 1.71 2.18
CA LEU A 141 3.44 0.40 1.87
C LEU A 141 4.58 -0.51 1.41
N SER A 142 4.42 -1.80 1.54
CA SER A 142 5.44 -2.73 1.03
C SER A 142 4.87 -4.08 0.65
N GLY A 143 5.43 -4.65 -0.43
CA GLY A 143 5.58 -6.07 -0.64
C GLY A 143 7.00 -6.47 -0.22
N MET A 144 7.80 -7.03 -1.15
CA MET A 144 9.23 -7.20 -0.93
C MET A 144 10.01 -5.88 -1.10
N GLU A 145 9.42 -4.87 -1.71
CA GLU A 145 9.98 -3.55 -1.91
C GLU A 145 9.10 -2.48 -1.28
N LEU A 146 9.70 -1.35 -0.90
CA LEU A 146 8.98 -0.20 -0.34
C LEU A 146 8.27 0.57 -1.44
N LEU A 147 7.04 0.99 -1.17
CA LEU A 147 6.30 2.01 -1.90
C LEU A 147 6.01 3.19 -0.96
N GLU A 148 6.59 4.34 -1.26
CA GLU A 148 6.26 5.60 -0.58
C GLU A 148 5.15 6.33 -1.32
N VAL A 149 4.06 6.63 -0.62
CA VAL A 149 2.95 7.43 -1.16
C VAL A 149 3.11 8.87 -0.70
N LYS A 150 3.65 9.69 -1.59
CA LYS A 150 3.90 11.12 -1.37
C LYS A 150 3.76 11.90 -2.67
N PRO A 151 3.49 13.21 -2.63
CA PRO A 151 3.22 14.01 -3.83
C PRO A 151 4.32 13.93 -4.89
N GLU A 152 5.58 13.83 -4.47
CA GLU A 152 6.74 13.76 -5.36
C GLU A 152 6.81 12.48 -6.19
N ASN A 153 6.15 11.40 -5.73
CA ASN A 153 6.12 10.10 -6.40
C ASN A 153 4.91 9.94 -7.33
N ASN A 154 4.15 11.00 -7.55
CA ASN A 154 2.95 11.05 -8.37
C ASN A 154 1.81 10.14 -7.88
N PHE A 155 0.81 9.93 -8.75
CA PHE A 155 -0.36 9.12 -8.48
C PHE A 155 -0.01 7.63 -8.44
N VAL A 156 -0.60 6.89 -7.46
CA VAL A 156 -0.40 5.46 -7.31
C VAL A 156 -1.51 4.68 -8.03
N ASN A 157 -1.11 3.86 -8.99
CA ASN A 157 -2.01 2.97 -9.72
C ASN A 157 -2.23 1.67 -8.94
N ILE A 158 -3.48 1.42 -8.57
CA ILE A 158 -3.91 0.14 -7.96
C ILE A 158 -4.59 -0.67 -9.05
N GLY A 159 -4.02 -1.83 -9.39
CA GLY A 159 -4.53 -2.67 -10.47
C GLY A 159 -5.84 -3.38 -10.10
N GLU A 160 -6.89 -3.23 -10.93
CA GLU A 160 -8.27 -3.70 -10.68
C GLU A 160 -8.59 -5.11 -11.20
N ARG A 161 -7.66 -5.79 -11.90
CA ARG A 161 -8.00 -6.99 -12.69
C ARG A 161 -8.00 -8.30 -11.91
N CYS A 162 -7.49 -8.34 -10.69
CA CYS A 162 -7.59 -9.48 -9.78
C CYS A 162 -8.84 -9.41 -8.90
N ASN A 163 -9.95 -8.93 -9.46
CA ASN A 163 -11.24 -8.79 -8.81
C ASN A 163 -12.29 -9.63 -9.56
N VAL A 164 -12.88 -10.62 -8.89
CA VAL A 164 -13.85 -11.56 -9.48
C VAL A 164 -15.15 -10.86 -9.91
N ALA A 165 -15.55 -9.79 -9.25
CA ALA A 165 -16.72 -9.00 -9.63
C ALA A 165 -16.46 -8.10 -10.86
N GLY A 166 -15.22 -7.61 -11.00
CA GLY A 166 -14.82 -6.70 -12.07
C GLY A 166 -14.28 -7.37 -13.33
N SER A 167 -13.77 -8.61 -13.22
CA SER A 167 -13.11 -9.34 -14.32
C SER A 167 -13.72 -10.71 -14.54
N ARG A 168 -14.50 -10.87 -15.60
CA ARG A 168 -15.09 -12.18 -16.00
C ARG A 168 -14.01 -13.24 -16.26
N LYS A 169 -12.89 -12.84 -16.86
CA LYS A 169 -11.77 -13.75 -17.13
C LYS A 169 -11.17 -14.26 -15.82
N PHE A 170 -10.88 -13.36 -14.87
CA PHE A 170 -10.31 -13.72 -13.57
C PHE A 170 -11.27 -14.64 -12.79
N LEU A 171 -12.56 -14.29 -12.70
CA LEU A 171 -13.57 -15.11 -12.05
C LEU A 171 -13.61 -16.54 -12.63
N ARG A 172 -13.61 -16.67 -13.95
CA ARG A 172 -13.62 -18.00 -14.61
C ARG A 172 -12.38 -18.81 -14.21
N LEU A 173 -11.19 -18.20 -14.23
CA LEU A 173 -9.94 -18.89 -13.90
C LEU A 173 -9.92 -19.37 -12.45
N ILE A 174 -10.42 -18.56 -11.52
CA ILE A 174 -10.54 -18.96 -10.10
C ILE A 174 -11.53 -20.10 -9.94
N LYS A 175 -12.72 -20.02 -10.56
CA LYS A 175 -13.73 -21.10 -10.51
C LYS A 175 -13.23 -22.44 -11.12
N GLU A 176 -12.39 -22.38 -12.13
CA GLU A 176 -11.79 -23.55 -12.78
C GLU A 176 -10.51 -24.04 -12.07
N GLY A 177 -10.04 -23.38 -11.00
CA GLY A 177 -8.80 -23.70 -10.29
C GLY A 177 -7.54 -23.47 -11.13
N LYS A 178 -7.61 -22.62 -12.16
CA LYS A 178 -6.49 -22.28 -13.05
C LYS A 178 -5.65 -21.11 -12.48
N TYR A 179 -5.07 -21.34 -11.33
CA TYR A 179 -4.34 -20.29 -10.59
C TYR A 179 -3.11 -19.79 -11.34
N GLU A 180 -2.37 -20.66 -12.04
CA GLU A 180 -1.21 -20.25 -12.84
C GLU A 180 -1.58 -19.22 -13.92
N GLU A 181 -2.71 -19.44 -14.62
CA GLU A 181 -3.22 -18.46 -15.58
C GLU A 181 -3.73 -17.19 -14.89
N ALA A 182 -4.33 -17.29 -13.70
CA ALA A 182 -4.75 -16.14 -12.91
C ALA A 182 -3.57 -15.29 -12.44
N LEU A 183 -2.44 -15.91 -12.05
CA LEU A 183 -1.20 -15.22 -11.71
C LEU A 183 -0.62 -14.41 -12.89
N THR A 184 -0.83 -14.86 -14.13
CA THR A 184 -0.41 -14.07 -15.31
C THR A 184 -1.13 -12.73 -15.39
N ILE A 185 -2.38 -12.65 -14.88
CA ILE A 185 -3.14 -11.38 -14.83
C ILE A 185 -2.51 -10.44 -13.81
N ALA A 186 -2.12 -10.94 -12.63
CA ALA A 186 -1.45 -10.14 -11.63
C ALA A 186 -0.09 -9.63 -12.13
N ARG A 187 0.73 -10.52 -12.73
CA ARG A 187 2.04 -10.17 -13.31
C ARG A 187 1.90 -9.10 -14.39
N LYS A 188 0.95 -9.27 -15.31
CA LYS A 188 0.68 -8.30 -16.37
C LYS A 188 0.33 -6.91 -15.83
N GLN A 189 -0.45 -6.81 -14.77
CA GLN A 189 -0.75 -5.52 -14.15
C GLN A 189 0.48 -4.83 -13.60
N VAL A 190 1.40 -5.58 -12.96
CA VAL A 190 2.66 -5.02 -12.46
C VAL A 190 3.55 -4.56 -13.61
N GLU A 191 3.65 -5.34 -14.70
CA GLU A 191 4.36 -4.96 -15.92
C GLU A 191 3.79 -3.70 -16.57
N ASP A 192 2.46 -3.53 -16.54
CA ASP A 192 1.77 -2.35 -17.08
C ASP A 192 1.79 -1.13 -16.12
N GLY A 193 2.49 -1.22 -14.99
CA GLY A 193 2.73 -0.09 -14.10
C GLY A 193 1.82 -0.03 -12.86
N ALA A 194 1.09 -1.09 -12.51
CA ALA A 194 0.43 -1.17 -11.21
C ALA A 194 1.47 -1.20 -10.10
N GLN A 195 1.30 -0.33 -9.12
CA GLN A 195 2.16 -0.21 -7.95
C GLN A 195 1.57 -0.91 -6.72
N VAL A 196 0.29 -1.25 -6.78
CA VAL A 196 -0.46 -2.05 -5.82
C VAL A 196 -1.39 -2.97 -6.61
N ILE A 197 -1.63 -4.18 -6.13
CA ILE A 197 -2.62 -5.10 -6.71
C ILE A 197 -3.79 -5.22 -5.76
N ASP A 198 -4.99 -4.85 -6.25
CA ASP A 198 -6.26 -5.13 -5.57
C ASP A 198 -6.68 -6.59 -5.83
N VAL A 199 -7.00 -7.32 -4.76
CA VAL A 199 -7.46 -8.71 -4.82
C VAL A 199 -8.80 -8.84 -4.14
N ASN A 200 -9.83 -9.21 -4.91
CA ASN A 200 -11.19 -9.45 -4.43
C ASN A 200 -11.71 -10.80 -4.92
N MET A 201 -12.19 -11.63 -4.01
CA MET A 201 -12.74 -12.97 -4.25
C MET A 201 -14.23 -13.06 -3.93
N ASP A 202 -14.94 -11.93 -3.77
CA ASP A 202 -16.34 -11.88 -3.38
C ASP A 202 -17.26 -12.32 -4.52
N ASP A 203 -17.60 -13.61 -4.53
CA ASP A 203 -18.60 -14.23 -5.44
C ASP A 203 -19.39 -15.28 -4.67
N GLY A 204 -20.71 -15.29 -4.83
CA GLY A 204 -21.58 -16.20 -4.09
C GLY A 204 -21.38 -17.70 -4.40
N MET A 205 -20.61 -18.03 -5.43
CA MET A 205 -20.29 -19.41 -5.83
C MET A 205 -18.88 -19.84 -5.41
N LEU A 206 -18.12 -18.96 -4.73
CA LEU A 206 -16.77 -19.24 -4.26
C LEU A 206 -16.74 -19.40 -2.73
N ASP A 207 -15.85 -20.25 -2.25
CA ASP A 207 -15.38 -20.22 -0.87
C ASP A 207 -14.37 -19.07 -0.74
N THR A 208 -14.89 -17.87 -0.48
CA THR A 208 -14.16 -16.61 -0.57
C THR A 208 -12.91 -16.58 0.31
N GLU A 209 -13.00 -17.11 1.54
CA GLU A 209 -11.85 -17.17 2.45
C GLU A 209 -10.74 -18.07 1.91
N LYS A 210 -11.11 -19.27 1.47
CA LYS A 210 -10.17 -20.24 0.89
C LYS A 210 -9.50 -19.69 -0.35
N GLU A 211 -10.29 -19.09 -1.27
CA GLU A 211 -9.75 -18.57 -2.53
C GLU A 211 -8.83 -17.37 -2.30
N MET A 212 -9.18 -16.47 -1.37
CA MET A 212 -8.31 -15.37 -0.97
C MET A 212 -6.96 -15.88 -0.44
N VAL A 213 -6.98 -16.78 0.53
CA VAL A 213 -5.76 -17.36 1.13
C VAL A 213 -4.92 -18.11 0.08
N THR A 214 -5.57 -18.91 -0.76
CA THR A 214 -4.88 -19.68 -1.80
C THR A 214 -4.19 -18.75 -2.79
N PHE A 215 -4.89 -17.77 -3.32
CA PHE A 215 -4.35 -16.87 -4.34
C PHE A 215 -3.25 -15.95 -3.78
N LEU A 216 -3.42 -15.40 -2.57
CA LEU A 216 -2.40 -14.58 -1.93
C LEU A 216 -1.10 -15.35 -1.63
N ASN A 217 -1.20 -16.60 -1.18
CA ASN A 217 -0.03 -17.44 -0.98
C ASN A 217 0.70 -17.76 -2.28
N LEU A 218 -0.02 -17.97 -3.37
CA LEU A 218 0.57 -18.16 -4.69
C LEU A 218 1.24 -16.88 -5.20
N MET A 219 0.61 -15.71 -5.04
CA MET A 219 1.22 -14.42 -5.37
C MET A 219 2.52 -14.19 -4.58
N ALA A 220 2.54 -14.56 -3.30
CA ALA A 220 3.71 -14.38 -2.44
C ALA A 220 4.93 -15.22 -2.89
N SER A 221 4.71 -16.32 -3.61
CA SER A 221 5.78 -17.16 -4.17
C SER A 221 6.32 -16.69 -5.52
N GLU A 222 5.70 -15.64 -6.12
CA GLU A 222 6.07 -15.07 -7.41
C GLU A 222 6.80 -13.73 -7.22
N PRO A 223 8.15 -13.66 -7.32
CA PRO A 223 8.91 -12.44 -7.01
C PRO A 223 8.48 -11.21 -7.83
N ASP A 224 8.12 -11.41 -9.10
CA ASP A 224 7.68 -10.32 -9.99
C ASP A 224 6.36 -9.68 -9.53
N ILE A 225 5.53 -10.41 -8.81
CA ILE A 225 4.26 -9.93 -8.24
C ILE A 225 4.47 -9.50 -6.79
N ALA A 226 5.17 -10.30 -5.99
CA ALA A 226 5.35 -10.11 -4.56
C ALA A 226 6.14 -8.83 -4.20
N ARG A 227 6.84 -8.23 -5.15
CA ARG A 227 7.56 -6.96 -4.94
C ARG A 227 6.65 -5.79 -4.62
N VAL A 228 5.40 -5.78 -5.10
CA VAL A 228 4.44 -4.71 -4.85
C VAL A 228 3.52 -5.04 -3.67
N PRO A 229 3.04 -4.03 -2.91
CA PRO A 229 2.04 -4.25 -1.87
C PRO A 229 0.70 -4.71 -2.46
N VAL A 230 -0.09 -5.38 -1.62
CA VAL A 230 -1.43 -5.90 -1.96
C VAL A 230 -2.49 -5.11 -1.22
N MET A 231 -3.59 -4.81 -1.91
CA MET A 231 -4.85 -4.36 -1.31
C MET A 231 -5.77 -5.57 -1.16
N VAL A 232 -6.09 -5.94 0.07
CA VAL A 232 -7.04 -7.01 0.37
C VAL A 232 -8.44 -6.43 0.39
N ASP A 233 -9.24 -6.80 -0.60
CA ASP A 233 -10.58 -6.26 -0.83
C ASP A 233 -11.65 -7.32 -0.60
N SER A 234 -12.55 -7.08 0.33
CA SER A 234 -13.73 -7.91 0.56
C SER A 234 -14.80 -7.17 1.35
N SER A 235 -16.05 -7.53 1.10
CA SER A 235 -17.20 -7.11 1.90
C SER A 235 -17.32 -7.89 3.23
N LYS A 236 -16.53 -8.96 3.40
CA LYS A 236 -16.53 -9.83 4.58
C LYS A 236 -15.27 -9.61 5.40
N TRP A 237 -15.44 -9.24 6.67
CA TRP A 237 -14.32 -9.00 7.56
C TRP A 237 -13.41 -10.21 7.74
N SER A 238 -13.97 -11.41 7.87
CA SER A 238 -13.19 -12.65 8.03
C SER A 238 -12.24 -12.89 6.85
N VAL A 239 -12.66 -12.56 5.63
CA VAL A 239 -11.82 -12.66 4.42
C VAL A 239 -10.66 -11.68 4.47
N ILE A 240 -10.92 -10.43 4.87
CA ILE A 240 -9.88 -9.40 5.04
C ILE A 240 -8.84 -9.87 6.05
N GLU A 241 -9.28 -10.31 7.23
CA GLU A 241 -8.38 -10.75 8.29
C GLU A 241 -7.52 -11.95 7.87
N GLN A 242 -8.12 -12.97 7.26
CA GLN A 242 -7.39 -14.13 6.74
C GLN A 242 -6.41 -13.75 5.63
N GLY A 243 -6.81 -12.85 4.74
CA GLY A 243 -5.93 -12.34 3.68
C GLY A 243 -4.71 -11.60 4.22
N LEU A 244 -4.89 -10.73 5.21
CA LEU A 244 -3.78 -10.01 5.83
C LEU A 244 -2.76 -10.93 6.49
N MET A 245 -3.21 -12.04 7.09
CA MET A 245 -2.32 -13.02 7.71
C MET A 245 -1.44 -13.80 6.71
N CYS A 246 -1.75 -13.74 5.41
CA CYS A 246 -0.94 -14.36 4.34
C CYS A 246 0.19 -13.45 3.84
N LEU A 247 0.17 -12.16 4.18
CA LEU A 247 1.05 -11.16 3.56
C LEU A 247 2.16 -10.71 4.51
N GLN A 248 3.38 -10.67 4.01
CA GLN A 248 4.55 -10.28 4.80
C GLN A 248 4.81 -8.77 4.84
N GLY A 249 4.32 -8.02 3.85
CA GLY A 249 4.54 -6.58 3.73
C GLY A 249 3.48 -5.76 4.46
N LYS A 250 3.58 -4.44 4.33
CA LYS A 250 2.54 -3.51 4.76
C LYS A 250 1.50 -3.34 3.67
N SER A 251 0.36 -3.99 3.84
CA SER A 251 -0.76 -4.05 2.91
C SER A 251 -1.79 -2.96 3.14
N ILE A 252 -2.80 -2.91 2.28
CA ILE A 252 -3.98 -2.05 2.42
C ILE A 252 -5.21 -2.92 2.63
N VAL A 253 -6.07 -2.51 3.56
CA VAL A 253 -7.42 -3.08 3.73
C VAL A 253 -8.41 -2.27 2.92
N ASN A 254 -9.21 -2.91 2.10
CA ASN A 254 -10.33 -2.32 1.41
C ASN A 254 -11.62 -3.10 1.74
N SER A 255 -12.46 -2.64 2.61
CA SER A 255 -12.49 -1.39 3.35
C SER A 255 -13.17 -1.58 4.71
N ILE A 256 -13.13 -0.55 5.54
CA ILE A 256 -14.00 -0.40 6.70
C ILE A 256 -14.91 0.82 6.52
N SER A 257 -16.03 0.85 7.22
CA SER A 257 -16.97 1.97 7.19
C SER A 257 -17.84 2.04 8.45
N LEU A 258 -18.55 3.15 8.60
CA LEU A 258 -19.52 3.36 9.69
C LEU A 258 -20.91 2.76 9.39
N LYS A 259 -21.04 1.96 8.33
CA LYS A 259 -22.31 1.37 7.91
C LYS A 259 -23.03 0.59 9.02
N GLU A 260 -22.29 -0.22 9.74
CA GLU A 260 -22.80 -1.07 10.84
C GLU A 260 -22.63 -0.40 12.22
N GLY A 261 -22.30 0.90 12.23
CA GLY A 261 -22.14 1.69 13.43
C GLY A 261 -20.70 1.84 13.92
N GLU A 262 -20.56 2.63 14.98
CA GLU A 262 -19.26 3.06 15.51
C GLU A 262 -18.49 1.95 16.21
N GLU A 263 -19.18 1.05 16.93
CA GLU A 263 -18.55 -0.02 17.69
C GLU A 263 -17.82 -1.01 16.78
N GLU A 264 -18.48 -1.46 15.72
CA GLU A 264 -17.90 -2.37 14.74
C GLU A 264 -16.75 -1.70 13.97
N PHE A 265 -16.94 -0.44 13.57
CA PHE A 265 -15.90 0.36 12.91
C PHE A 265 -14.62 0.45 13.76
N LEU A 266 -14.74 0.78 15.05
CA LEU A 266 -13.61 0.88 15.96
C LEU A 266 -12.93 -0.47 16.19
N SER A 267 -13.70 -1.56 16.30
CA SER A 267 -13.18 -2.92 16.45
C SER A 267 -12.35 -3.33 15.24
N HIS A 268 -12.90 -3.14 14.03
CA HIS A 268 -12.16 -3.45 12.79
C HIS A 268 -10.92 -2.58 12.63
N ALA A 269 -11.02 -1.28 12.89
CA ALA A 269 -9.88 -0.37 12.83
C ALA A 269 -8.75 -0.75 13.80
N ALA A 270 -9.09 -1.11 15.03
CA ALA A 270 -8.11 -1.57 16.02
C ALA A 270 -7.39 -2.84 15.55
N ARG A 271 -8.12 -3.76 14.92
CA ARG A 271 -7.55 -4.99 14.39
C ARG A 271 -6.66 -4.74 13.17
N VAL A 272 -7.07 -3.87 12.24
CA VAL A 272 -6.22 -3.43 11.11
C VAL A 272 -4.91 -2.83 11.61
N LYS A 273 -4.98 -1.94 12.59
CA LYS A 273 -3.79 -1.35 13.23
C LYS A 273 -2.89 -2.42 13.83
N GLN A 274 -3.44 -3.39 14.54
CA GLN A 274 -2.70 -4.50 15.14
C GLN A 274 -2.00 -5.37 14.10
N LEU A 275 -2.64 -5.59 12.94
CA LEU A 275 -2.08 -6.34 11.82
C LEU A 275 -1.12 -5.51 10.94
N GLY A 276 -0.99 -4.21 11.21
CA GLY A 276 0.01 -3.35 10.58
C GLY A 276 -0.32 -2.89 9.16
N ALA A 277 -1.59 -2.93 8.75
CA ALA A 277 -2.02 -2.48 7.43
C ALA A 277 -2.45 -1.01 7.43
N ALA A 278 -2.37 -0.36 6.26
CA ALA A 278 -3.12 0.85 5.97
C ALA A 278 -4.59 0.49 5.69
N VAL A 279 -5.49 1.46 5.81
CA VAL A 279 -6.93 1.20 5.73
C VAL A 279 -7.63 2.16 4.79
N VAL A 280 -8.41 1.60 3.86
CA VAL A 280 -9.41 2.37 3.11
C VAL A 280 -10.67 2.51 3.97
N VAL A 281 -11.12 3.74 4.13
CA VAL A 281 -12.35 4.09 4.83
C VAL A 281 -13.33 4.62 3.81
N MET A 282 -14.39 3.88 3.55
CA MET A 282 -15.46 4.33 2.66
C MET A 282 -16.35 5.36 3.35
N ALA A 283 -16.76 6.37 2.62
CA ALA A 283 -17.76 7.35 3.07
C ALA A 283 -19.17 6.72 3.08
N PHE A 284 -19.39 5.88 4.07
CA PHE A 284 -20.60 5.10 4.28
C PHE A 284 -20.91 5.10 5.78
N ASP A 285 -22.10 5.52 6.19
CA ASP A 285 -22.53 5.48 7.58
C ASP A 285 -23.86 4.73 7.75
N GLU A 286 -24.44 4.82 8.92
CA GLU A 286 -25.69 4.13 9.30
C GLU A 286 -26.89 4.56 8.43
N VAL A 287 -26.82 5.73 7.81
CA VAL A 287 -27.85 6.25 6.90
C VAL A 287 -27.69 5.68 5.49
N GLY A 288 -26.46 5.39 5.09
CA GLY A 288 -26.13 4.84 3.77
C GLY A 288 -24.86 5.43 3.17
N GLN A 289 -24.64 5.11 1.91
CA GLN A 289 -23.50 5.60 1.13
C GLN A 289 -23.61 7.12 0.93
N ALA A 290 -22.54 7.85 1.21
CA ALA A 290 -22.46 9.27 0.96
C ALA A 290 -22.35 9.53 -0.55
N ASP A 291 -23.27 10.28 -1.08
CA ASP A 291 -23.41 10.60 -2.51
C ASP A 291 -23.03 12.05 -2.84
N VAL A 292 -23.46 13.02 -2.05
CA VAL A 292 -23.20 14.45 -2.27
C VAL A 292 -22.04 14.95 -1.39
N PHE A 293 -21.46 16.08 -1.78
CA PHE A 293 -20.29 16.67 -1.15
C PHE A 293 -20.38 16.76 0.37
N GLU A 294 -21.47 17.35 0.90
CA GLU A 294 -21.67 17.57 2.33
C GLU A 294 -21.67 16.27 3.13
N ARG A 295 -22.31 15.23 2.58
CA ARG A 295 -22.34 13.90 3.19
C ARG A 295 -20.96 13.26 3.18
N LYS A 296 -20.25 13.35 2.06
CA LYS A 296 -18.89 12.78 1.92
C LYS A 296 -17.94 13.34 2.97
N ILE A 297 -17.89 14.67 3.10
CA ILE A 297 -16.99 15.31 4.07
C ILE A 297 -17.39 15.04 5.52
N ALA A 298 -18.67 15.04 5.84
CA ALA A 298 -19.16 14.78 7.19
C ALA A 298 -18.80 13.36 7.67
N VAL A 299 -19.02 12.35 6.82
CA VAL A 299 -18.69 10.96 7.16
C VAL A 299 -17.16 10.76 7.27
N CYS A 300 -16.40 11.33 6.34
CA CYS A 300 -14.92 11.23 6.40
C CYS A 300 -14.34 11.94 7.64
N GLU A 301 -14.83 13.12 8.00
CA GLU A 301 -14.38 13.82 9.21
C GLU A 301 -14.70 13.03 10.48
N ARG A 302 -15.91 12.49 10.60
CA ARG A 302 -16.31 11.65 11.74
C ARG A 302 -15.40 10.42 11.85
N ALA A 303 -15.21 9.71 10.75
CA ALA A 303 -14.34 8.53 10.72
C ALA A 303 -12.88 8.87 11.06
N TYR A 304 -12.36 9.98 10.54
CA TYR A 304 -11.00 10.44 10.86
C TYR A 304 -10.81 10.68 12.36
N ARG A 305 -11.72 11.40 13.00
CA ARG A 305 -11.66 11.65 14.45
C ARG A 305 -11.72 10.36 15.27
N LEU A 306 -12.59 9.43 14.90
CA LEU A 306 -12.68 8.14 15.56
C LEU A 306 -11.37 7.33 15.44
N LEU A 307 -10.78 7.30 14.25
CA LEU A 307 -9.52 6.58 14.01
C LEU A 307 -8.35 7.20 14.77
N VAL A 308 -8.19 8.51 14.69
CA VAL A 308 -7.04 9.20 15.29
C VAL A 308 -7.21 9.31 16.80
N ASP A 309 -8.36 9.77 17.29
CA ASP A 309 -8.54 10.11 18.71
C ASP A 309 -8.85 8.88 19.57
N LYS A 310 -9.65 7.92 19.06
CA LYS A 310 -10.05 6.73 19.84
C LYS A 310 -9.16 5.51 19.61
N VAL A 311 -8.79 5.24 18.36
CA VAL A 311 -7.95 4.07 18.03
C VAL A 311 -6.46 4.41 18.10
N GLY A 312 -6.09 5.68 17.95
CA GLY A 312 -4.69 6.11 17.82
C GLY A 312 -4.08 5.59 16.52
N PHE A 313 -4.88 5.57 15.44
CA PHE A 313 -4.41 5.20 14.11
C PHE A 313 -3.47 6.27 13.56
N ASN A 314 -2.39 5.86 12.90
CA ASN A 314 -1.52 6.83 12.24
C ASN A 314 -2.29 7.52 11.09
N PRO A 315 -2.43 8.86 11.09
CA PRO A 315 -3.12 9.57 10.02
C PRO A 315 -2.58 9.26 8.61
N GLN A 316 -1.29 8.99 8.49
CA GLN A 316 -0.67 8.64 7.21
C GLN A 316 -1.17 7.30 6.63
N ASP A 317 -1.67 6.42 7.48
CA ASP A 317 -2.17 5.09 7.11
C ASP A 317 -3.68 5.08 6.80
N ILE A 318 -4.35 6.24 6.87
CA ILE A 318 -5.78 6.40 6.56
C ILE A 318 -5.94 6.83 5.10
N ILE A 319 -6.75 6.07 4.35
CA ILE A 319 -7.06 6.32 2.95
C ILE A 319 -8.58 6.46 2.82
N PHE A 320 -9.09 7.65 2.52
CA PHE A 320 -10.52 7.83 2.32
C PHE A 320 -10.92 7.47 0.89
N ASP A 321 -12.02 6.73 0.77
CA ASP A 321 -12.78 6.57 -0.46
C ASP A 321 -14.13 7.29 -0.31
N PRO A 322 -14.22 8.54 -0.78
CA PRO A 322 -15.47 9.30 -0.69
C PRO A 322 -16.50 8.90 -1.76
N ASN A 323 -16.39 7.72 -2.32
CA ASN A 323 -17.27 7.08 -3.30
C ASN A 323 -17.29 7.77 -4.66
N ILE A 324 -16.66 7.13 -5.64
CA ILE A 324 -16.85 7.47 -7.06
C ILE A 324 -18.12 6.77 -7.52
N LEU A 325 -19.13 7.56 -7.86
CA LEU A 325 -20.43 7.10 -8.30
C LEU A 325 -20.62 7.35 -9.79
N ALA A 326 -21.52 6.56 -10.43
CA ALA A 326 -21.78 6.67 -11.85
C ALA A 326 -22.47 8.01 -12.18
N ILE A 327 -21.99 8.65 -13.23
CA ILE A 327 -22.56 9.85 -13.83
C ILE A 327 -23.19 9.55 -15.19
N ALA A 328 -23.92 10.54 -15.76
CA ALA A 328 -24.61 10.40 -17.04
C ALA A 328 -25.51 9.14 -17.09
N THR A 329 -26.26 8.89 -16.03
CA THR A 329 -27.16 7.73 -15.89
C THR A 329 -28.56 7.99 -16.43
N GLY A 330 -28.87 9.23 -16.85
CA GLY A 330 -30.21 9.70 -17.17
C GLY A 330 -31.00 10.22 -15.96
N ILE A 331 -30.43 10.18 -14.76
CA ILE A 331 -31.00 10.73 -13.51
C ILE A 331 -30.25 12.01 -13.21
N GLU A 332 -30.99 13.12 -13.08
CA GLU A 332 -30.42 14.47 -12.93
C GLU A 332 -29.55 14.62 -11.67
N GLU A 333 -29.99 14.03 -10.55
CA GLU A 333 -29.27 14.06 -9.27
C GLU A 333 -27.87 13.43 -9.37
N HIS A 334 -27.65 12.51 -10.31
CA HIS A 334 -26.37 11.83 -10.50
C HIS A 334 -25.34 12.70 -11.24
N ASN A 335 -25.75 13.77 -11.89
CA ASN A 335 -24.87 14.60 -12.72
C ASN A 335 -23.79 15.32 -11.89
N GLY A 336 -24.02 15.58 -10.60
CA GLY A 336 -23.09 16.23 -9.70
C GLY A 336 -22.02 15.30 -9.07
N TYR A 337 -22.21 13.99 -9.14
CA TYR A 337 -21.40 13.03 -8.35
C TYR A 337 -19.89 13.06 -8.64
N GLY A 338 -19.50 13.33 -9.88
CA GLY A 338 -18.08 13.46 -10.24
C GLY A 338 -17.45 14.69 -9.60
N LEU A 339 -18.12 15.83 -9.66
CA LEU A 339 -17.69 17.07 -9.04
C LEU A 339 -17.65 16.96 -7.51
N ASP A 340 -18.68 16.35 -6.91
CA ASP A 340 -18.76 16.13 -5.46
C ASP A 340 -17.57 15.33 -4.93
N PHE A 341 -17.15 14.29 -5.66
CA PHE A 341 -15.95 13.52 -5.30
C PHE A 341 -14.69 14.39 -5.38
N ILE A 342 -14.52 15.16 -6.44
CA ILE A 342 -13.34 16.02 -6.65
C ILE A 342 -13.26 17.10 -5.56
N GLN A 343 -14.39 17.73 -5.21
CA GLN A 343 -14.45 18.72 -4.15
C GLN A 343 -14.22 18.10 -2.76
N ALA A 344 -14.78 16.92 -2.50
CA ALA A 344 -14.53 16.18 -1.26
C ALA A 344 -13.05 15.80 -1.12
N THR A 345 -12.40 15.40 -2.22
CA THR A 345 -10.95 15.14 -2.24
C THR A 345 -10.17 16.37 -1.80
N GLU A 346 -10.44 17.54 -2.39
CA GLU A 346 -9.76 18.78 -2.01
C GLU A 346 -9.99 19.14 -0.54
N TRP A 347 -11.21 18.98 -0.06
CA TRP A 347 -11.57 19.24 1.33
C TRP A 347 -10.83 18.31 2.30
N ILE A 348 -10.80 17.00 2.02
CA ILE A 348 -10.10 15.99 2.84
C ILE A 348 -8.62 16.35 2.94
N LYS A 349 -7.97 16.67 1.82
CA LYS A 349 -6.55 17.00 1.80
C LYS A 349 -6.22 18.27 2.60
N LYS A 350 -7.16 19.21 2.67
CA LYS A 350 -6.99 20.47 3.44
C LYS A 350 -7.31 20.32 4.92
N ASN A 351 -8.28 19.48 5.29
CA ASN A 351 -8.87 19.47 6.63
C ASN A 351 -8.52 18.22 7.46
N LEU A 352 -8.09 17.12 6.82
CA LEU A 352 -7.75 15.86 7.49
C LEU A 352 -6.25 15.55 7.28
N PRO A 353 -5.37 16.15 8.10
CA PRO A 353 -3.92 16.06 7.90
C PRO A 353 -3.41 14.62 7.86
N GLY A 354 -2.56 14.31 6.89
CA GLY A 354 -1.96 12.99 6.71
C GLY A 354 -2.80 12.02 5.88
N ALA A 355 -4.13 12.16 5.86
CA ALA A 355 -5.03 11.27 5.13
C ALA A 355 -4.78 11.30 3.62
N LYS A 356 -4.93 10.13 3.00
CA LYS A 356 -4.88 9.92 1.56
C LYS A 356 -6.30 9.81 1.00
N VAL A 357 -6.42 9.95 -0.32
CA VAL A 357 -7.69 9.77 -1.04
C VAL A 357 -7.50 8.75 -2.16
N SER A 358 -8.44 7.82 -2.24
CA SER A 358 -8.53 6.77 -3.26
C SER A 358 -9.96 6.66 -3.80
N GLY A 359 -10.15 5.81 -4.81
CA GLY A 359 -11.47 5.45 -5.31
C GLY A 359 -11.41 4.46 -6.45
N GLY A 360 -12.51 3.77 -6.69
CA GLY A 360 -12.70 2.87 -7.83
C GLY A 360 -13.10 3.66 -9.08
N VAL A 361 -12.13 4.02 -9.91
CA VAL A 361 -12.32 4.95 -11.05
C VAL A 361 -13.29 4.42 -12.10
N SER A 362 -13.32 3.10 -12.32
CA SER A 362 -14.22 2.45 -13.29
C SER A 362 -15.71 2.64 -12.96
N ASN A 363 -16.07 2.97 -11.72
CA ASN A 363 -17.46 3.20 -11.32
C ASN A 363 -18.06 4.44 -11.99
N LEU A 364 -17.23 5.47 -12.22
CA LEU A 364 -17.66 6.74 -12.82
C LEU A 364 -18.42 6.53 -14.14
N SER A 365 -17.93 5.64 -14.97
CA SER A 365 -18.37 5.40 -16.34
C SER A 365 -19.27 4.17 -16.49
N PHE A 366 -19.89 3.71 -15.41
CA PHE A 366 -20.76 2.53 -15.41
C PHE A 366 -21.87 2.60 -16.45
N SER A 367 -22.43 3.79 -16.70
CA SER A 367 -23.47 4.04 -17.71
C SER A 367 -23.01 3.76 -19.15
N PHE A 368 -21.71 3.73 -19.38
CA PHE A 368 -21.07 3.52 -20.70
C PHE A 368 -20.46 2.11 -20.86
N ARG A 369 -20.90 1.12 -20.07
CA ARG A 369 -20.44 -0.25 -20.23
C ARG A 369 -20.67 -0.74 -21.66
N GLY A 370 -19.62 -1.34 -22.25
CA GLY A 370 -19.59 -1.78 -23.65
C GLY A 370 -18.97 -0.76 -24.61
N ASN A 371 -18.66 0.46 -24.18
CA ASN A 371 -17.91 1.45 -24.95
C ASN A 371 -16.58 1.80 -24.25
N ASP A 372 -15.60 0.94 -24.42
CA ASP A 372 -14.33 1.03 -23.68
C ASP A 372 -13.59 2.35 -23.92
N TYR A 373 -13.60 2.85 -25.16
CA TYR A 373 -12.91 4.11 -25.48
C TYR A 373 -13.52 5.33 -24.75
N VAL A 374 -14.85 5.45 -24.73
CA VAL A 374 -15.54 6.52 -23.98
C VAL A 374 -15.23 6.42 -22.49
N ARG A 375 -15.24 5.21 -21.95
CA ARG A 375 -14.91 4.96 -20.56
C ARG A 375 -13.48 5.39 -20.23
N GLU A 376 -12.51 5.02 -21.03
CA GLU A 376 -11.10 5.39 -20.83
C GLU A 376 -10.90 6.91 -20.93
N VAL A 377 -11.58 7.59 -21.86
CA VAL A 377 -11.56 9.04 -21.93
C VAL A 377 -12.13 9.68 -20.66
N MET A 378 -13.27 9.20 -20.18
CA MET A 378 -13.87 9.69 -18.93
C MET A 378 -12.94 9.47 -17.73
N HIS A 379 -12.27 8.31 -17.64
CA HIS A 379 -11.32 8.03 -16.57
C HIS A 379 -10.11 8.96 -16.62
N SER A 380 -9.54 9.17 -17.80
CA SER A 380 -8.39 10.05 -17.99
C SER A 380 -8.71 11.51 -17.61
N VAL A 381 -9.86 12.02 -18.07
CA VAL A 381 -10.33 13.37 -17.74
C VAL A 381 -10.64 13.52 -16.25
N PHE A 382 -11.33 12.55 -15.66
CA PHE A 382 -11.63 12.56 -14.22
C PHE A 382 -10.35 12.57 -13.39
N LEU A 383 -9.40 11.69 -13.68
CA LEU A 383 -8.13 11.59 -12.95
C LEU A 383 -7.30 12.87 -13.08
N TYR A 384 -7.28 13.50 -14.25
CA TYR A 384 -6.59 14.78 -14.42
C TYR A 384 -7.06 15.82 -13.39
N HIS A 385 -8.37 15.97 -13.22
CA HIS A 385 -8.95 16.92 -12.26
C HIS A 385 -8.83 16.44 -10.80
N ALA A 386 -9.09 15.18 -10.53
CA ALA A 386 -9.04 14.61 -9.17
C ALA A 386 -7.61 14.61 -8.59
N ILE A 387 -6.62 14.25 -9.39
CA ILE A 387 -5.19 14.31 -9.01
C ILE A 387 -4.77 15.75 -8.75
N GLY A 388 -5.21 16.70 -9.60
CA GLY A 388 -4.97 18.13 -9.40
C GLY A 388 -5.56 18.67 -8.08
N LYS A 389 -6.54 17.99 -7.49
CA LYS A 389 -7.13 18.30 -6.18
C LYS A 389 -6.59 17.44 -5.03
N GLY A 390 -5.63 16.56 -5.32
CA GLY A 390 -4.89 15.83 -4.30
C GLY A 390 -5.29 14.36 -4.14
N MET A 391 -5.99 13.75 -5.12
CA MET A 391 -6.20 12.30 -5.14
C MET A 391 -4.85 11.58 -5.22
N ASP A 392 -4.56 10.72 -4.27
CA ASP A 392 -3.23 10.11 -4.10
C ASP A 392 -3.09 8.80 -4.87
N MET A 393 -4.18 8.04 -4.99
CA MET A 393 -4.20 6.73 -5.62
C MET A 393 -5.60 6.41 -6.18
N GLY A 394 -5.69 5.37 -6.99
CA GLY A 394 -6.98 4.91 -7.51
C GLY A 394 -6.91 3.48 -8.02
N ILE A 395 -8.03 2.78 -7.89
CA ILE A 395 -8.23 1.45 -8.45
C ILE A 395 -8.59 1.63 -9.92
N VAL A 396 -7.67 1.23 -10.79
CA VAL A 396 -7.69 1.53 -12.24
C VAL A 396 -7.30 0.31 -13.07
N ASN A 397 -7.60 0.38 -14.36
CA ASN A 397 -6.98 -0.52 -15.32
C ASN A 397 -5.58 0.01 -15.70
N PRO A 398 -4.49 -0.64 -15.27
CA PRO A 398 -3.14 -0.14 -15.54
C PRO A 398 -2.76 -0.24 -17.03
N SER A 399 -3.49 -1.04 -17.82
CA SER A 399 -3.27 -1.15 -19.27
C SER A 399 -3.94 -0.02 -20.08
N SER A 400 -4.66 0.91 -19.45
CA SER A 400 -5.27 2.03 -20.16
C SER A 400 -4.20 2.96 -20.72
N SER A 401 -4.35 3.32 -22.00
CA SER A 401 -3.37 4.13 -22.75
C SER A 401 -3.86 5.53 -23.10
N VAL A 402 -5.07 5.91 -22.70
CA VAL A 402 -5.65 7.22 -23.02
C VAL A 402 -5.01 8.30 -22.17
N ILE A 403 -4.25 9.19 -22.82
CA ILE A 403 -3.59 10.34 -22.19
C ILE A 403 -4.47 11.57 -22.38
N TYR A 404 -4.68 12.36 -21.32
CA TYR A 404 -5.55 13.53 -21.31
C TYR A 404 -5.24 14.51 -22.45
N ASP A 405 -3.98 14.82 -22.71
CA ASP A 405 -3.57 15.80 -23.73
C ASP A 405 -3.80 15.29 -25.16
N ASP A 406 -3.85 13.97 -25.36
CA ASP A 406 -4.04 13.34 -26.67
C ASP A 406 -5.53 13.16 -27.04
N ILE A 407 -6.44 13.44 -26.12
CA ILE A 407 -7.88 13.33 -26.36
C ILE A 407 -8.31 14.44 -27.33
N ASN A 408 -9.17 14.08 -28.31
CA ASN A 408 -9.79 15.09 -29.19
C ASN A 408 -10.37 16.24 -28.37
N PRO A 409 -10.04 17.51 -28.67
CA PRO A 409 -10.42 18.66 -27.84
C PRO A 409 -11.93 18.81 -27.60
N GLU A 410 -12.76 18.50 -28.60
CA GLU A 410 -14.22 18.57 -28.48
C GLU A 410 -14.72 17.51 -27.51
N PHE A 411 -14.24 16.28 -27.65
CA PHE A 411 -14.59 15.18 -26.77
C PHE A 411 -14.08 15.40 -25.33
N ARG A 412 -12.85 15.91 -25.20
CA ARG A 412 -12.29 16.27 -23.90
C ARG A 412 -13.15 17.31 -23.18
N THR A 413 -13.52 18.39 -23.89
CA THR A 413 -14.37 19.45 -23.34
C THR A 413 -15.73 18.91 -22.92
N LEU A 414 -16.35 18.07 -23.75
CA LEU A 414 -17.65 17.44 -23.42
C LEU A 414 -17.53 16.53 -22.18
N ALA A 415 -16.48 15.72 -22.08
CA ALA A 415 -16.23 14.89 -20.91
C ALA A 415 -16.00 15.73 -19.64
N GLU A 416 -15.27 16.84 -19.75
CA GLU A 416 -15.11 17.79 -18.64
C GLU A 416 -16.42 18.41 -18.21
N ASP A 417 -17.26 18.85 -19.15
CA ASP A 417 -18.54 19.46 -18.87
C ASP A 417 -19.46 18.50 -18.10
N VAL A 418 -19.42 17.21 -18.43
CA VAL A 418 -20.14 16.15 -17.71
C VAL A 418 -19.56 15.88 -16.32
N ILE A 419 -18.25 15.65 -16.23
CA ILE A 419 -17.57 15.28 -14.98
C ILE A 419 -17.62 16.42 -13.96
N LEU A 420 -17.48 17.67 -14.43
CA LEU A 420 -17.49 18.87 -13.59
C LEU A 420 -18.87 19.52 -13.48
N ALA A 421 -19.90 18.88 -14.02
CA ALA A 421 -21.30 19.36 -14.01
C ALA A 421 -21.44 20.82 -14.48
N ARG A 422 -20.71 21.20 -15.55
CA ARG A 422 -20.69 22.59 -16.06
C ARG A 422 -21.97 22.98 -16.80
N ARG A 423 -22.60 22.00 -17.49
CA ARG A 423 -23.81 22.20 -18.28
C ARG A 423 -24.79 21.04 -18.06
N PRO A 424 -26.06 21.31 -17.79
CA PRO A 424 -27.07 20.26 -17.55
C PRO A 424 -27.25 19.29 -18.71
N GLU A 425 -27.19 19.80 -19.96
CA GLU A 425 -27.38 19.02 -21.19
C GLU A 425 -26.18 18.17 -21.59
N ALA A 426 -25.00 18.40 -21.01
CA ALA A 426 -23.75 17.73 -21.41
C ALA A 426 -23.82 16.19 -21.26
N ALA A 427 -24.55 15.69 -20.27
CA ALA A 427 -24.73 14.24 -20.07
C ALA A 427 -25.47 13.59 -21.26
N GLU A 428 -26.53 14.19 -21.77
CA GLU A 428 -27.27 13.70 -22.94
C GLU A 428 -26.42 13.80 -24.22
N GLU A 429 -25.67 14.89 -24.37
CA GLU A 429 -24.73 15.07 -25.49
C GLU A 429 -23.66 13.97 -25.48
N LEU A 430 -23.10 13.64 -24.32
CA LEU A 430 -22.09 12.57 -24.19
C LEU A 430 -22.68 11.18 -24.53
N ILE A 431 -23.90 10.89 -24.09
CA ILE A 431 -24.60 9.65 -24.41
C ILE A 431 -24.80 9.55 -25.94
N THR A 432 -25.25 10.61 -26.57
CA THR A 432 -25.43 10.67 -28.02
C THR A 432 -24.11 10.51 -28.77
N TYR A 433 -23.08 11.17 -28.32
CA TYR A 433 -21.72 11.05 -28.89
C TYR A 433 -21.18 9.60 -28.80
N ALA A 434 -21.38 8.97 -27.65
CA ALA A 434 -20.98 7.58 -27.44
C ALA A 434 -21.71 6.59 -28.35
N GLN A 435 -23.01 6.83 -28.59
CA GLN A 435 -23.83 6.02 -29.50
C GLN A 435 -23.36 6.15 -30.96
N ASN A 436 -23.03 7.36 -31.40
CA ASN A 436 -22.54 7.61 -32.75
C ASN A 436 -21.17 6.95 -33.00
N LEU A 437 -20.23 7.03 -32.04
CA LEU A 437 -18.95 6.33 -32.11
C LEU A 437 -19.12 4.81 -32.21
N HIS A 438 -20.11 4.26 -31.54
CA HIS A 438 -20.38 2.82 -31.57
C HIS A 438 -20.97 2.38 -32.94
N GLN A 439 -21.79 3.22 -33.56
CA GLN A 439 -22.37 2.96 -34.88
C GLN A 439 -21.31 3.04 -35.99
N GLU A 440 -20.40 4.00 -35.94
CA GLU A 440 -19.28 4.13 -36.91
C GLU A 440 -18.36 2.91 -36.88
N LYS A 441 -18.05 2.38 -35.70
CA LYS A 441 -17.24 1.15 -35.54
C LYS A 441 -17.94 -0.10 -36.06
N ASN A 442 -19.25 -0.18 -35.99
CA ASN A 442 -20.05 -1.34 -36.43
C ASN A 442 -20.57 -1.24 -37.86
N GLY A 443 -20.58 -0.03 -38.46
CA GLY A 443 -21.06 0.23 -39.82
C GLY A 443 -19.96 0.22 -40.91
N GLY A 444 -18.73 -0.01 -40.53
CA GLY A 444 -17.54 -0.06 -41.42
C GLY A 444 -17.16 -1.47 -41.86
N HIS A 445 -18.18 -2.34 -42.09
CA HIS A 445 -17.99 -3.66 -42.73
C HIS A 445 -18.83 -3.76 -43.98
#